data_8029909c73ca29ef4bac5a6878e44229
#
_entry.id   8029909c73ca29ef4bac5a6878e44229
#
_cell.length_a   1.000
_cell.length_b   1.000
_cell.length_c   1.000
_cell.angle_alpha   90.00
_cell.angle_beta   90.00
_cell.angle_gamma   90.00
#
_symmetry.space_group_name_H-M   'P 1'
#
loop_
_entity.id
_entity.type
_entity.pdbx_description
1 polymer ?
#
loop_
_entity_poly.entity_id
_entity_poly.type
_entity_poly.pdbx_seq_one_letter_code
_entity_poly.pdbx_strand_id
1 'polypeptide(L)'
;LAATATLTLLLTGCASGGSSADGGDEKIVLNMWGFADLSAPLVEKYEAEHPNIDIQSKISDYDAAHQTLLTSLIAGQGPDIAQIAVDYMGEFVDNSGAFTDLRDFGAEDLAGDYLDWRWKTGVASDGSVVAIPTDVGGMAIAYRKDLFAAAGLPTDRDEVSALWPDWQGYIDTGKKYYAATGKSFVDAGKAIYRAASNQADEKYYDADGNLIYEDNPAIRQAWDYSMDAIEGGLSADLATWSPEWLAGMSNGAFATIPAPAWLLSTIKQQAPDTEGQWDVATLPGVVGNDGGSFLAVPKASKHAKEAYDFITWLEAPEQQLALFEDNRTFPSTPSLYEDPAVVDLTDPFFSDAPLGEIYIDSVKSLNGYPIGPDSRVVEQQFEAGVGRVEQGQAPDESWNEAIEAAARETNG
;
A
#
# COMPACT_ATOMS: atom_id res chain seq x y z
N LEU A 1 22.54 -15.53 -72.30
CA LEU A 1 23.69 -16.38 -71.96
C LEU A 1 23.44 -16.97 -70.54
N ALA A 2 23.09 -18.23 -70.52
CA ALA A 2 22.86 -19.05 -69.36
C ALA A 2 24.19 -19.61 -68.86
N ALA A 3 24.32 -19.68 -67.54
CA ALA A 3 25.37 -20.51 -66.96
C ALA A 3 24.72 -21.25 -65.73
N THR A 4 24.55 -22.53 -65.94
CA THR A 4 24.14 -23.56 -65.03
C THR A 4 25.36 -23.96 -64.17
N ALA A 5 25.24 -23.99 -62.87
CA ALA A 5 26.23 -24.59 -61.98
C ALA A 5 25.57 -25.67 -61.11
N THR A 6 26.12 -26.82 -61.20
CA THR A 6 25.70 -28.14 -60.76
C THR A 6 25.99 -28.30 -59.24
N LEU A 7 25.00 -28.80 -58.50
CA LEU A 7 25.03 -29.19 -57.09
C LEU A 7 25.64 -30.57 -56.94
N THR A 8 26.70 -30.72 -56.16
CA THR A 8 27.25 -32.00 -55.80
C THR A 8 26.99 -32.29 -54.31
N LEU A 9 26.14 -33.28 -54.05
CA LEU A 9 25.95 -33.86 -52.71
C LEU A 9 27.16 -34.76 -52.38
N LEU A 10 27.73 -34.56 -51.22
CA LEU A 10 28.57 -35.55 -50.54
C LEU A 10 27.95 -35.94 -49.21
N LEU A 11 27.34 -37.08 -49.14
CA LEU A 11 27.05 -37.80 -47.93
C LEU A 11 28.32 -38.47 -47.40
N THR A 12 28.70 -38.19 -46.18
CA THR A 12 29.56 -39.08 -45.39
C THR A 12 29.02 -39.19 -43.96
N GLY A 13 28.89 -40.35 -43.54
CA GLY A 13 28.15 -40.86 -42.42
C GLY A 13 28.88 -40.91 -41.07
N CYS A 14 28.04 -41.17 -40.11
CA CYS A 14 28.22 -41.85 -38.82
C CYS A 14 29.58 -41.72 -38.10
N ALA A 15 29.54 -40.99 -36.98
CA ALA A 15 30.26 -41.42 -35.80
C ALA A 15 29.40 -41.18 -34.56
N SER A 16 29.05 -42.24 -33.93
CA SER A 16 28.46 -42.32 -32.60
C SER A 16 29.43 -41.75 -31.55
N GLY A 17 28.97 -40.87 -30.69
CA GLY A 17 29.78 -40.40 -29.58
C GLY A 17 28.95 -39.57 -28.62
N GLY A 18 28.53 -40.21 -27.52
CA GLY A 18 28.34 -39.55 -26.24
C GLY A 18 27.27 -38.44 -26.16
N SER A 19 26.03 -38.79 -25.89
CA SER A 19 25.11 -37.89 -25.21
C SER A 19 25.62 -37.61 -23.81
N SER A 20 26.42 -36.59 -23.63
CA SER A 20 26.44 -35.84 -22.40
C SER A 20 25.09 -35.12 -22.33
N ALA A 21 24.18 -35.66 -21.58
CA ALA A 21 23.06 -34.89 -21.08
C ALA A 21 23.69 -33.84 -20.13
N ASP A 22 24.09 -32.73 -20.69
CA ASP A 22 24.22 -31.48 -19.96
C ASP A 22 22.78 -31.00 -19.75
N GLY A 23 22.15 -31.51 -18.69
CA GLY A 23 20.92 -31.01 -18.16
C GLY A 23 21.27 -29.73 -17.39
N GLY A 24 21.70 -28.70 -18.10
CA GLY A 24 21.61 -27.35 -17.61
C GLY A 24 20.12 -27.04 -17.50
N ASP A 25 19.64 -26.86 -16.28
CA ASP A 25 18.26 -26.43 -16.06
C ASP A 25 18.00 -25.19 -16.92
N GLU A 26 16.98 -25.27 -17.77
CA GLU A 26 16.60 -24.16 -18.65
C GLU A 26 16.31 -22.95 -17.75
N LYS A 27 16.91 -21.80 -18.03
CA LYS A 27 16.74 -20.59 -17.24
C LYS A 27 15.28 -20.13 -17.31
N ILE A 28 14.62 -20.07 -16.17
CA ILE A 28 13.22 -19.61 -16.02
C ILE A 28 13.25 -18.11 -15.77
N VAL A 29 12.54 -17.34 -16.58
CA VAL A 29 12.34 -15.91 -16.39
C VAL A 29 10.97 -15.68 -15.76
N LEU A 30 10.96 -15.11 -14.56
CA LEU A 30 9.74 -14.68 -13.88
C LEU A 30 9.55 -13.17 -14.10
N ASN A 31 8.50 -12.81 -14.83
CA ASN A 31 8.12 -11.41 -15.01
C ASN A 31 7.25 -10.96 -13.85
N MET A 32 7.71 -9.98 -13.10
CA MET A 32 6.97 -9.38 -11.99
C MET A 32 6.52 -7.97 -12.36
N TRP A 33 5.22 -7.70 -12.30
CA TRP A 33 4.67 -6.37 -12.50
C TRP A 33 4.19 -5.78 -11.19
N GLY A 34 4.52 -4.50 -10.97
CA GLY A 34 4.15 -3.82 -9.75
C GLY A 34 4.15 -2.29 -9.88
N PHE A 35 3.87 -1.64 -8.78
CA PHE A 35 3.86 -0.19 -8.62
C PHE A 35 4.97 0.32 -7.68
N ALA A 36 5.59 -0.60 -6.93
CA ALA A 36 6.71 -0.30 -6.04
C ALA A 36 7.79 -1.39 -6.15
N ASP A 37 9.04 -1.01 -5.96
CA ASP A 37 10.14 -1.97 -5.84
C ASP A 37 10.04 -2.65 -4.47
N LEU A 38 9.87 -3.97 -4.47
CA LEU A 38 9.77 -4.73 -3.23
C LEU A 38 11.11 -4.86 -2.51
N SER A 39 12.16 -5.21 -3.21
CA SER A 39 13.56 -5.15 -2.75
C SER A 39 14.51 -5.77 -3.78
N ALA A 40 15.27 -4.96 -4.48
CA ALA A 40 16.31 -5.48 -5.37
C ALA A 40 17.35 -6.37 -4.65
N PRO A 41 17.82 -6.06 -3.41
CA PRO A 41 18.74 -6.94 -2.69
C PRO A 41 18.18 -8.33 -2.39
N LEU A 42 16.89 -8.46 -2.10
CA LEU A 42 16.26 -9.75 -1.85
C LEU A 42 16.07 -10.55 -3.15
N VAL A 43 15.74 -9.88 -4.25
CA VAL A 43 15.71 -10.50 -5.57
C VAL A 43 17.09 -11.09 -5.92
N GLU A 44 18.17 -10.31 -5.77
CA GLU A 44 19.55 -10.78 -6.00
C GLU A 44 19.90 -11.95 -5.09
N LYS A 45 19.48 -11.94 -3.82
CA LYS A 45 19.70 -13.06 -2.87
C LYS A 45 18.99 -14.32 -3.35
N TYR A 46 17.71 -14.21 -3.75
CA TYR A 46 16.95 -15.35 -4.25
C TYR A 46 17.56 -15.97 -5.51
N GLU A 47 17.94 -15.14 -6.48
CA GLU A 47 18.59 -15.60 -7.72
C GLU A 47 19.96 -16.27 -7.47
N ALA A 48 20.70 -15.80 -6.47
CA ALA A 48 21.96 -16.45 -6.08
C ALA A 48 21.74 -17.84 -5.46
N GLU A 49 20.64 -18.03 -4.73
CA GLU A 49 20.22 -19.31 -4.15
C GLU A 49 19.55 -20.23 -5.20
N HIS A 50 18.95 -19.63 -6.26
CA HIS A 50 18.22 -20.30 -7.34
C HIS A 50 18.77 -19.90 -8.72
N PRO A 51 19.98 -20.33 -9.13
CA PRO A 51 20.67 -19.82 -10.31
C PRO A 51 19.97 -20.08 -11.65
N ASN A 52 18.94 -20.93 -11.67
CA ASN A 52 18.07 -21.17 -12.81
C ASN A 52 16.89 -20.19 -12.90
N ILE A 53 16.67 -19.33 -11.89
CA ILE A 53 15.61 -18.31 -11.88
C ILE A 53 16.21 -16.94 -12.23
N ASP A 54 15.45 -16.13 -12.98
CA ASP A 54 15.74 -14.75 -13.36
C ASP A 54 14.47 -13.93 -13.15
N ILE A 55 14.47 -12.99 -12.22
CA ILE A 55 13.29 -12.21 -11.87
C ILE A 55 13.39 -10.84 -12.54
N GLN A 56 12.46 -10.53 -13.44
CA GLN A 56 12.43 -9.27 -14.17
C GLN A 56 11.28 -8.40 -13.70
N SER A 57 11.59 -7.38 -12.91
CA SER A 57 10.60 -6.43 -12.38
C SER A 57 10.28 -5.33 -13.40
N LYS A 58 8.99 -5.05 -13.56
CA LYS A 58 8.46 -3.91 -14.30
C LYS A 58 7.61 -3.07 -13.36
N ILE A 59 8.14 -1.93 -12.96
CA ILE A 59 7.45 -0.97 -12.11
C ILE A 59 6.79 0.10 -12.98
N SER A 60 5.54 0.44 -12.64
CA SER A 60 4.74 1.46 -13.33
C SER A 60 4.11 2.38 -12.30
N ASP A 61 3.49 3.49 -12.76
CA ASP A 61 2.66 4.33 -11.93
C ASP A 61 1.54 3.53 -11.24
N TYR A 62 1.17 3.91 -10.02
CA TYR A 62 0.26 3.17 -9.14
C TYR A 62 -1.06 2.76 -9.83
N ASP A 63 -1.82 3.72 -10.35
CA ASP A 63 -3.09 3.43 -11.01
C ASP A 63 -2.87 2.74 -12.36
N ALA A 64 -1.85 3.15 -13.13
CA ALA A 64 -1.53 2.57 -14.43
C ALA A 64 -1.08 1.09 -14.34
N ALA A 65 -0.39 0.70 -13.26
CA ALA A 65 0.01 -0.68 -13.02
C ALA A 65 -1.23 -1.59 -12.90
N HIS A 66 -2.20 -1.20 -12.06
CA HIS A 66 -3.41 -1.97 -11.83
C HIS A 66 -4.32 -2.04 -13.06
N GLN A 67 -4.52 -0.93 -13.76
CA GLN A 67 -5.30 -0.91 -15.02
C GLN A 67 -4.65 -1.74 -16.11
N THR A 68 -3.31 -1.71 -16.22
CA THR A 68 -2.58 -2.56 -17.16
C THR A 68 -2.72 -4.03 -16.81
N LEU A 69 -2.61 -4.36 -15.53
CA LEU A 69 -2.80 -5.73 -15.05
C LEU A 69 -4.22 -6.23 -15.38
N LEU A 70 -5.25 -5.48 -15.00
CA LEU A 70 -6.65 -5.84 -15.28
C LEU A 70 -6.90 -6.09 -16.76
N THR A 71 -6.45 -5.16 -17.62
CA THR A 71 -6.60 -5.29 -19.08
C THR A 71 -5.89 -6.55 -19.61
N SER A 72 -4.71 -6.86 -19.09
CA SER A 72 -3.94 -8.05 -19.47
C SER A 72 -4.63 -9.33 -19.03
N LEU A 73 -5.19 -9.37 -17.82
CA LEU A 73 -5.93 -10.53 -17.30
C LEU A 73 -7.18 -10.82 -18.13
N ILE A 74 -7.95 -9.78 -18.51
CA ILE A 74 -9.10 -9.91 -19.42
C ILE A 74 -8.68 -10.50 -20.76
N ALA A 75 -7.50 -10.15 -21.26
CA ALA A 75 -6.95 -10.71 -22.50
C ALA A 75 -6.36 -12.13 -22.34
N GLY A 76 -6.43 -12.72 -21.14
CA GLY A 76 -5.82 -14.02 -20.83
C GLY A 76 -4.30 -13.99 -20.88
N GLN A 77 -3.71 -12.84 -20.56
CA GLN A 77 -2.26 -12.59 -20.50
C GLN A 77 -1.91 -12.01 -19.13
N GLY A 78 -0.62 -11.83 -18.86
CA GLY A 78 -0.16 -11.21 -17.64
C GLY A 78 1.30 -11.53 -17.33
N PRO A 79 1.82 -11.00 -16.22
CA PRO A 79 3.11 -11.40 -15.67
C PRO A 79 3.04 -12.80 -15.04
N ASP A 80 4.17 -13.27 -14.51
CA ASP A 80 4.20 -14.45 -13.65
C ASP A 80 3.84 -14.09 -12.21
N ILE A 81 4.18 -12.87 -11.78
CA ILE A 81 3.87 -12.33 -10.45
C ILE A 81 3.27 -10.93 -10.62
N ALA A 82 2.15 -10.68 -9.96
CA ALA A 82 1.50 -9.37 -9.93
C ALA A 82 1.48 -8.82 -8.50
N GLN A 83 2.02 -7.61 -8.32
CA GLN A 83 1.85 -6.84 -7.09
C GLN A 83 0.55 -6.04 -7.18
N ILE A 84 -0.32 -6.20 -6.18
CA ILE A 84 -1.63 -5.58 -6.12
C ILE A 84 -1.75 -4.79 -4.81
N ALA A 85 -2.07 -3.51 -4.90
CA ALA A 85 -2.34 -2.69 -3.72
C ALA A 85 -3.67 -3.08 -3.06
N VAL A 86 -3.77 -2.88 -1.74
CA VAL A 86 -4.97 -3.21 -0.96
C VAL A 86 -6.23 -2.56 -1.51
N ASP A 87 -6.13 -1.32 -2.00
CA ASP A 87 -7.26 -0.54 -2.51
C ASP A 87 -7.91 -1.20 -3.75
N TYR A 88 -7.14 -1.99 -4.49
CA TYR A 88 -7.58 -2.72 -5.69
C TYR A 88 -7.96 -4.17 -5.42
N MET A 89 -7.65 -4.72 -4.23
CA MET A 89 -7.86 -6.16 -3.96
C MET A 89 -9.30 -6.61 -4.18
N GLY A 90 -10.28 -5.77 -3.86
CA GLY A 90 -11.69 -6.13 -4.06
C GLY A 90 -12.01 -6.50 -5.51
N GLU A 91 -11.56 -5.71 -6.48
CA GLU A 91 -11.75 -5.95 -7.91
C GLU A 91 -11.05 -7.24 -8.37
N PHE A 92 -9.82 -7.45 -7.91
CA PHE A 92 -9.03 -8.62 -8.32
C PHE A 92 -9.50 -9.91 -7.65
N VAL A 93 -9.95 -9.86 -6.39
CA VAL A 93 -10.51 -11.01 -5.67
C VAL A 93 -11.87 -11.41 -6.25
N ASP A 94 -12.70 -10.44 -6.64
CA ASP A 94 -13.97 -10.72 -7.36
C ASP A 94 -13.69 -11.41 -8.70
N ASN A 95 -12.58 -11.07 -9.36
CA ASN A 95 -12.10 -11.71 -10.59
C ASN A 95 -11.10 -12.86 -10.32
N SER A 96 -11.29 -13.61 -9.23
CA SER A 96 -10.39 -14.71 -8.80
C SER A 96 -10.09 -15.74 -9.88
N GLY A 97 -11.03 -15.97 -10.80
CA GLY A 97 -10.84 -16.88 -11.93
C GLY A 97 -9.71 -16.52 -12.90
N ALA A 98 -9.19 -15.29 -12.85
CA ALA A 98 -8.04 -14.84 -13.64
C ALA A 98 -6.68 -15.16 -12.97
N PHE A 99 -6.71 -15.68 -11.74
CA PHE A 99 -5.51 -16.04 -10.98
C PHE A 99 -5.44 -17.54 -10.75
N THR A 100 -4.25 -18.00 -10.43
CA THR A 100 -4.00 -19.34 -9.92
C THR A 100 -4.47 -19.41 -8.48
N ASP A 101 -5.23 -20.40 -8.14
CA ASP A 101 -5.59 -20.67 -6.74
C ASP A 101 -4.35 -21.18 -5.99
N LEU A 102 -3.82 -20.36 -5.10
CA LEU A 102 -2.59 -20.67 -4.40
C LEU A 102 -2.73 -21.83 -3.40
N ARG A 103 -3.99 -22.28 -3.11
CA ARG A 103 -4.23 -23.52 -2.36
C ARG A 103 -3.67 -24.74 -3.05
N ASP A 104 -3.56 -24.74 -4.37
CA ASP A 104 -2.96 -25.80 -5.16
C ASP A 104 -1.47 -26.03 -4.79
N PHE A 105 -0.83 -25.03 -4.15
CA PHE A 105 0.54 -25.07 -3.69
C PHE A 105 0.67 -25.08 -2.16
N GLY A 106 -0.44 -25.11 -1.41
CA GLY A 106 -0.45 -25.18 0.05
C GLY A 106 -0.51 -23.84 0.77
N ALA A 107 -0.96 -22.77 0.10
CA ALA A 107 -1.06 -21.42 0.71
C ALA A 107 -1.96 -21.38 1.95
N GLU A 108 -2.95 -22.26 2.08
CA GLU A 108 -3.84 -22.32 3.26
C GLU A 108 -3.06 -22.53 4.58
N ASP A 109 -1.93 -23.23 4.53
CA ASP A 109 -1.09 -23.48 5.69
C ASP A 109 -0.44 -22.19 6.24
N LEU A 110 -0.37 -21.15 5.43
CA LEU A 110 0.21 -19.84 5.79
C LEU A 110 -0.78 -18.91 6.49
N ALA A 111 -2.09 -19.23 6.51
CA ALA A 111 -3.11 -18.32 7.04
C ALA A 111 -2.85 -17.87 8.48
N GLY A 112 -2.27 -18.75 9.31
CA GLY A 112 -1.92 -18.44 10.70
C GLY A 112 -0.69 -17.55 10.89
N ASP A 113 0.08 -17.31 9.85
CA ASP A 113 1.30 -16.51 9.88
C ASP A 113 1.03 -15.02 9.66
N TYR A 114 -0.17 -14.66 9.21
CA TYR A 114 -0.57 -13.29 8.90
C TYR A 114 -1.64 -12.75 9.86
N LEU A 115 -1.79 -11.42 9.91
CA LEU A 115 -2.98 -10.80 10.52
C LEU A 115 -4.25 -11.33 9.85
N ASP A 116 -5.22 -11.80 10.62
CA ASP A 116 -6.43 -12.48 10.12
C ASP A 116 -7.20 -11.64 9.09
N TRP A 117 -7.38 -10.33 9.39
CA TRP A 117 -8.05 -9.42 8.47
C TRP A 117 -7.25 -9.23 7.17
N ARG A 118 -5.91 -9.23 7.28
CA ARG A 118 -5.04 -9.03 6.11
C ARG A 118 -5.04 -10.25 5.20
N TRP A 119 -4.96 -11.45 5.80
CA TRP A 119 -5.09 -12.69 5.06
C TRP A 119 -6.42 -12.78 4.32
N LYS A 120 -7.53 -12.50 5.00
CA LYS A 120 -8.89 -12.55 4.42
C LYS A 120 -9.05 -11.63 3.21
N THR A 121 -8.36 -10.51 3.16
CA THR A 121 -8.38 -9.61 2.01
C THR A 121 -7.83 -10.27 0.73
N GLY A 122 -6.95 -11.26 0.84
CA GLY A 122 -6.40 -12.02 -0.29
C GLY A 122 -7.22 -13.26 -0.68
N VAL A 123 -8.35 -13.52 -0.01
CA VAL A 123 -9.16 -14.73 -0.18
C VAL A 123 -10.51 -14.39 -0.80
N ALA A 124 -10.85 -15.09 -1.88
CA ALA A 124 -12.13 -14.92 -2.57
C ALA A 124 -13.30 -15.59 -1.82
N SER A 125 -14.53 -15.25 -2.19
CA SER A 125 -15.76 -15.75 -1.55
C SER A 125 -15.94 -17.28 -1.68
N ASP A 126 -15.33 -17.90 -2.69
CA ASP A 126 -15.31 -19.36 -2.88
C ASP A 126 -14.20 -20.06 -2.08
N GLY A 127 -13.43 -19.29 -1.31
CA GLY A 127 -12.31 -19.74 -0.49
C GLY A 127 -10.99 -19.86 -1.24
N SER A 128 -10.92 -19.53 -2.55
CA SER A 128 -9.64 -19.53 -3.27
C SER A 128 -8.70 -18.47 -2.72
N VAL A 129 -7.43 -18.83 -2.54
CA VAL A 129 -6.38 -17.89 -2.12
C VAL A 129 -5.80 -17.24 -3.37
N VAL A 130 -6.19 -15.99 -3.60
CA VAL A 130 -5.81 -15.21 -4.80
C VAL A 130 -4.42 -14.63 -4.66
N ALA A 131 -4.07 -14.16 -3.46
CA ALA A 131 -2.82 -13.45 -3.23
C ALA A 131 -2.30 -13.61 -1.79
N ILE A 132 -0.99 -13.50 -1.62
CA ILE A 132 -0.30 -13.50 -0.34
C ILE A 132 -0.05 -12.06 0.09
N PRO A 133 -0.36 -11.68 1.35
CA PRO A 133 -0.05 -10.34 1.86
C PRO A 133 1.45 -10.07 1.92
N THR A 134 1.88 -8.85 1.55
CA THR A 134 3.28 -8.42 1.68
C THR A 134 3.52 -7.65 2.98
N ASP A 135 2.74 -6.60 3.20
CA ASP A 135 2.94 -5.63 4.26
C ASP A 135 1.61 -5.06 4.76
N VAL A 136 1.67 -4.25 5.80
CA VAL A 136 0.57 -3.43 6.28
C VAL A 136 1.01 -1.98 6.41
N GLY A 137 0.09 -1.06 6.16
CA GLY A 137 0.30 0.37 6.28
C GLY A 137 -0.16 0.91 7.63
N GLY A 138 0.33 0.33 8.74
CA GLY A 138 0.00 0.86 10.07
C GLY A 138 0.21 2.37 10.13
N MET A 139 -0.69 3.10 10.81
CA MET A 139 -0.75 4.56 10.76
C MET A 139 -0.42 5.24 12.08
N ALA A 140 0.19 6.42 11.97
CA ALA A 140 0.47 7.35 13.05
C ALA A 140 0.31 8.80 12.57
N ILE A 141 0.57 9.79 13.41
CA ILE A 141 0.73 11.19 13.00
C ILE A 141 2.21 11.57 13.09
N ALA A 142 2.85 11.84 11.96
CA ALA A 142 4.13 12.52 11.97
C ALA A 142 3.91 14.02 12.12
N TYR A 143 4.64 14.68 13.03
CA TYR A 143 4.49 16.10 13.32
C TYR A 143 5.82 16.82 13.47
N ARG A 144 5.83 18.11 13.16
CA ARG A 144 6.97 19.02 13.26
C ARG A 144 7.02 19.66 14.64
N LYS A 145 7.92 19.17 15.50
CA LYS A 145 8.14 19.69 16.87
C LYS A 145 8.47 21.19 16.89
N ASP A 146 9.30 21.63 15.97
CA ASP A 146 9.69 23.05 15.87
C ASP A 146 8.50 23.95 15.53
N LEU A 147 7.59 23.49 14.65
CA LEU A 147 6.38 24.23 14.30
C LEU A 147 5.36 24.21 15.45
N PHE A 148 5.25 23.09 16.19
CA PHE A 148 4.43 23.01 17.41
C PHE A 148 4.95 23.95 18.49
N ALA A 149 6.27 23.97 18.74
CA ALA A 149 6.90 24.91 19.67
C ALA A 149 6.61 26.37 19.29
N ALA A 150 6.73 26.71 18.01
CA ALA A 150 6.43 28.07 17.51
C ALA A 150 4.97 28.45 17.69
N ALA A 151 4.04 27.51 17.70
CA ALA A 151 2.62 27.73 17.99
C ALA A 151 2.29 27.72 19.49
N GLY A 152 3.25 27.43 20.37
CA GLY A 152 3.02 27.29 21.82
C GLY A 152 2.26 26.00 22.19
N LEU A 153 2.30 25.01 21.32
CA LEU A 153 1.77 23.68 21.58
C LEU A 153 2.82 22.78 22.26
N PRO A 154 2.42 21.71 22.95
CA PRO A 154 3.34 20.70 23.44
C PRO A 154 4.23 20.13 22.33
N THR A 155 5.43 19.69 22.69
CA THR A 155 6.38 19.04 21.78
C THR A 155 6.79 17.64 22.26
N ASP A 156 6.43 17.29 23.48
CA ASP A 156 6.55 15.94 23.98
C ASP A 156 5.49 15.04 23.32
N ARG A 157 5.90 13.87 22.90
CA ARG A 157 5.10 12.92 22.13
C ARG A 157 3.83 12.47 22.85
N ASP A 158 3.95 12.18 24.15
CA ASP A 158 2.82 11.70 24.94
C ASP A 158 1.83 12.83 25.17
N GLU A 159 2.34 14.05 25.44
CA GLU A 159 1.50 15.24 25.55
C GLU A 159 0.80 15.56 24.21
N VAL A 160 1.50 15.38 23.09
CA VAL A 160 0.94 15.59 21.74
C VAL A 160 -0.11 14.54 21.43
N SER A 161 0.16 13.26 21.68
CA SER A 161 -0.82 12.18 21.51
C SER A 161 -2.09 12.42 22.34
N ALA A 162 -1.95 12.96 23.52
CA ALA A 162 -3.08 13.31 24.40
C ALA A 162 -3.94 14.49 23.90
N LEU A 163 -3.45 15.30 22.94
CA LEU A 163 -4.24 16.39 22.33
C LEU A 163 -5.37 15.85 21.44
N TRP A 164 -5.21 14.67 20.88
CA TRP A 164 -6.15 14.09 19.92
C TRP A 164 -6.49 12.62 20.18
N PRO A 165 -7.25 12.34 21.27
CA PRO A 165 -7.76 11.00 21.50
C PRO A 165 -8.70 10.51 20.38
N ASP A 166 -9.22 11.43 19.58
CA ASP A 166 -10.07 11.24 18.42
C ASP A 166 -9.83 12.32 17.35
N TRP A 167 -10.47 12.19 16.19
CA TRP A 167 -10.33 13.14 15.09
C TRP A 167 -10.84 14.54 15.42
N GLN A 168 -11.83 14.68 16.30
CA GLN A 168 -12.27 16.00 16.73
C GLN A 168 -11.17 16.71 17.52
N GLY A 169 -10.49 16.00 18.42
CA GLY A 169 -9.33 16.53 19.16
C GLY A 169 -8.19 16.95 18.22
N TYR A 170 -7.96 16.18 17.15
CA TYR A 170 -6.98 16.53 16.13
C TYR A 170 -7.35 17.85 15.42
N ILE A 171 -8.59 18.00 14.98
CA ILE A 171 -9.09 19.21 14.34
C ILE A 171 -9.03 20.40 15.30
N ASP A 172 -9.44 20.23 16.55
CA ASP A 172 -9.41 21.30 17.55
C ASP A 172 -7.97 21.75 17.86
N THR A 173 -7.01 20.83 17.81
CA THR A 173 -5.58 21.15 17.92
C THR A 173 -5.10 21.92 16.70
N GLY A 174 -5.53 21.50 15.50
CA GLY A 174 -5.25 22.22 14.26
C GLY A 174 -5.80 23.66 14.27
N LYS A 175 -7.02 23.88 14.78
CA LYS A 175 -7.60 25.22 14.95
C LYS A 175 -6.76 26.08 15.89
N LYS A 176 -6.23 25.52 16.98
CA LYS A 176 -5.30 26.25 17.89
C LYS A 176 -4.00 26.61 17.18
N TYR A 177 -3.43 25.66 16.43
CA TYR A 177 -2.22 25.87 15.65
C TYR A 177 -2.42 26.98 14.61
N TYR A 178 -3.50 26.90 13.82
CA TYR A 178 -3.82 27.92 12.82
C TYR A 178 -4.06 29.31 13.44
N ALA A 179 -4.78 29.37 14.55
CA ALA A 179 -5.00 30.64 15.26
C ALA A 179 -3.70 31.29 15.76
N ALA A 180 -2.70 30.48 16.14
CA ALA A 180 -1.41 30.96 16.63
C ALA A 180 -0.45 31.35 15.49
N THR A 181 -0.52 30.68 14.34
CA THR A 181 0.51 30.76 13.29
C THR A 181 0.02 31.31 11.96
N GLY A 182 -1.27 31.17 11.67
CA GLY A 182 -1.86 31.43 10.35
C GLY A 182 -1.40 30.44 9.26
N LYS A 183 -0.84 29.29 9.66
CA LYS A 183 -0.30 28.27 8.73
C LYS A 183 -1.13 27.00 8.78
N SER A 184 -1.05 26.21 7.71
CA SER A 184 -1.75 24.93 7.60
C SER A 184 -1.23 23.90 8.59
N PHE A 185 -2.15 23.11 9.13
CA PHE A 185 -1.88 22.08 10.13
C PHE A 185 -1.63 20.72 9.50
N VAL A 186 -2.40 20.37 8.47
CA VAL A 186 -2.32 19.09 7.76
C VAL A 186 -2.01 19.33 6.28
N ASP A 187 -1.44 18.37 5.61
CA ASP A 187 -1.06 18.42 4.20
C ASP A 187 -2.24 18.57 3.26
N ALA A 188 -3.34 17.82 3.48
CA ALA A 188 -4.58 17.91 2.72
C ALA A 188 -5.79 17.41 3.54
N GLY A 189 -6.97 17.94 3.28
CA GLY A 189 -8.22 17.45 3.85
C GLY A 189 -8.49 15.98 3.49
N LYS A 190 -8.08 15.57 2.28
CA LYS A 190 -8.17 14.19 1.81
C LYS A 190 -7.43 13.20 2.72
N ALA A 191 -6.30 13.57 3.31
CA ALA A 191 -5.56 12.71 4.22
C ALA A 191 -6.36 12.39 5.50
N ILE A 192 -7.13 13.36 6.02
CA ILE A 192 -8.04 13.15 7.15
C ILE A 192 -9.18 12.22 6.76
N TYR A 193 -9.84 12.47 5.63
CA TYR A 193 -10.94 11.62 5.13
C TYR A 193 -10.49 10.16 5.01
N ARG A 194 -9.35 9.93 4.36
CA ARG A 194 -8.79 8.60 4.12
C ARG A 194 -8.44 7.90 5.43
N ALA A 195 -7.70 8.56 6.31
CA ALA A 195 -7.30 7.98 7.59
C ALA A 195 -8.49 7.68 8.51
N ALA A 196 -9.48 8.57 8.58
CA ALA A 196 -10.67 8.38 9.40
C ALA A 196 -11.61 7.29 8.82
N SER A 197 -11.82 7.27 7.50
CA SER A 197 -12.66 6.25 6.85
C SER A 197 -12.07 4.85 6.92
N ASN A 198 -10.73 4.73 6.91
CA ASN A 198 -10.02 3.45 7.05
C ASN A 198 -10.10 2.84 8.46
N GLN A 199 -10.62 3.57 9.44
CA GLN A 199 -10.88 3.08 10.80
C GLN A 199 -12.28 2.45 10.97
N ALA A 200 -13.14 2.56 9.95
CA ALA A 200 -14.47 1.97 10.00
C ALA A 200 -14.40 0.44 9.95
N ASP A 201 -15.24 -0.26 10.73
CA ASP A 201 -15.41 -1.71 10.63
C ASP A 201 -16.07 -2.12 9.28
N GLU A 202 -16.90 -1.24 8.73
CA GLU A 202 -17.50 -1.34 7.41
C GLU A 202 -17.35 0.01 6.71
N LYS A 203 -16.65 0.02 5.57
CA LYS A 203 -16.35 1.26 4.84
C LYS A 203 -17.36 1.50 3.71
N TYR A 204 -17.13 0.92 2.56
CA TYR A 204 -18.01 1.06 1.39
C TYR A 204 -18.89 -0.17 1.18
N TYR A 205 -18.52 -1.30 1.77
CA TYR A 205 -19.23 -2.56 1.76
C TYR A 205 -19.51 -3.02 3.19
N ASP A 206 -20.66 -3.68 3.39
CA ASP A 206 -20.96 -4.42 4.61
C ASP A 206 -20.37 -5.84 4.55
N ALA A 207 -20.50 -6.58 5.67
CA ALA A 207 -20.01 -7.95 5.77
C ALA A 207 -20.74 -8.94 4.83
N ASP A 208 -21.93 -8.59 4.34
CA ASP A 208 -22.71 -9.39 3.39
C ASP A 208 -22.38 -9.07 1.92
N GLY A 209 -21.45 -8.10 1.69
CA GLY A 209 -21.01 -7.69 0.36
C GLY A 209 -21.94 -6.69 -0.34
N ASN A 210 -22.80 -5.99 0.38
CA ASN A 210 -23.64 -4.94 -0.18
C ASN A 210 -22.91 -3.57 -0.12
N LEU A 211 -23.07 -2.76 -1.16
CA LEU A 211 -22.63 -1.36 -1.17
C LEU A 211 -23.47 -0.54 -0.17
N ILE A 212 -22.80 0.15 0.76
CA ILE A 212 -23.43 0.92 1.84
C ILE A 212 -22.96 2.38 1.93
N TYR A 213 -22.10 2.83 1.03
CA TYR A 213 -21.43 4.14 1.13
C TYR A 213 -22.40 5.33 1.21
N GLU A 214 -23.61 5.23 0.62
CA GLU A 214 -24.58 6.32 0.57
C GLU A 214 -25.09 6.71 1.96
N ASP A 215 -25.38 5.72 2.80
CA ASP A 215 -26.01 5.88 4.12
C ASP A 215 -25.07 5.50 5.27
N ASN A 216 -23.80 5.19 5.00
CA ASN A 216 -22.85 4.79 6.04
C ASN A 216 -22.45 5.98 6.91
N PRO A 217 -22.83 6.00 8.21
CA PRO A 217 -22.52 7.11 9.10
C PRO A 217 -21.03 7.29 9.36
N ALA A 218 -20.21 6.22 9.26
CA ALA A 218 -18.76 6.30 9.44
C ALA A 218 -18.11 7.07 8.29
N ILE A 219 -18.57 6.85 7.06
CA ILE A 219 -18.08 7.56 5.87
C ILE A 219 -18.51 9.03 5.92
N ARG A 220 -19.76 9.30 6.31
CA ARG A 220 -20.23 10.68 6.52
C ARG A 220 -19.41 11.37 7.60
N GLN A 221 -19.11 10.72 8.70
CA GLN A 221 -18.31 11.31 9.77
C GLN A 221 -16.87 11.60 9.34
N ALA A 222 -16.23 10.70 8.58
CA ALA A 222 -14.90 10.93 8.02
C ALA A 222 -14.90 12.14 7.06
N TRP A 223 -15.96 12.27 6.25
CA TRP A 223 -16.20 13.46 5.43
C TRP A 223 -16.30 14.72 6.27
N ASP A 224 -17.17 14.72 7.30
CA ASP A 224 -17.40 15.89 8.15
C ASP A 224 -16.10 16.34 8.86
N TYR A 225 -15.25 15.42 9.32
CA TYR A 225 -13.92 15.77 9.85
C TYR A 225 -13.04 16.47 8.81
N SER A 226 -13.05 15.99 7.59
CA SER A 226 -12.31 16.60 6.49
C SER A 226 -12.84 18.01 6.17
N MET A 227 -14.16 18.18 6.14
CA MET A 227 -14.81 19.49 5.90
C MET A 227 -14.47 20.47 7.02
N ASP A 228 -14.57 20.07 8.29
CA ASP A 228 -14.20 20.88 9.45
C ASP A 228 -12.75 21.37 9.38
N ALA A 229 -11.85 20.53 8.88
CA ALA A 229 -10.45 20.91 8.70
C ALA A 229 -10.27 21.93 7.56
N ILE A 230 -10.91 21.70 6.42
CA ILE A 230 -10.84 22.60 5.25
C ILE A 230 -11.46 23.97 5.59
N GLU A 231 -12.68 24.00 6.12
CA GLU A 231 -13.37 25.22 6.51
C GLU A 231 -12.65 25.99 7.64
N GLY A 232 -11.94 25.24 8.50
CA GLY A 232 -11.07 25.80 9.54
C GLY A 232 -9.74 26.37 9.02
N GLY A 233 -9.45 26.25 7.73
CA GLY A 233 -8.18 26.69 7.11
C GLY A 233 -6.98 25.83 7.51
N LEU A 234 -7.23 24.58 7.91
CA LEU A 234 -6.17 23.69 8.43
C LEU A 234 -5.43 22.96 7.31
N SER A 235 -6.05 22.75 6.16
CA SER A 235 -5.48 22.07 5.01
C SER A 235 -4.49 22.95 4.24
N ALA A 236 -3.39 22.37 3.78
CA ALA A 236 -2.46 22.99 2.84
C ALA A 236 -2.87 22.79 1.37
N ASP A 237 -3.92 22.00 1.10
CA ASP A 237 -4.43 21.66 -0.23
C ASP A 237 -3.31 21.15 -1.17
N LEU A 238 -2.45 20.26 -0.67
CA LEU A 238 -1.35 19.72 -1.45
C LEU A 238 -1.69 18.32 -1.99
N ALA A 239 -1.62 18.20 -3.32
CA ALA A 239 -1.84 16.91 -3.95
C ALA A 239 -0.72 15.92 -3.57
N THR A 240 -1.07 14.79 -2.99
CA THR A 240 -0.13 13.72 -2.61
C THR A 240 0.79 13.37 -3.79
N TRP A 241 2.07 13.20 -3.55
CA TRP A 241 3.15 12.96 -4.52
C TRP A 241 3.45 14.13 -5.47
N SER A 242 2.79 15.27 -5.36
CA SER A 242 3.21 16.44 -6.11
C SER A 242 4.57 16.98 -5.63
N PRO A 243 5.32 17.69 -6.49
CA PRO A 243 6.56 18.35 -6.06
C PRO A 243 6.36 19.30 -4.87
N GLU A 244 5.21 19.96 -4.79
CA GLU A 244 4.85 20.89 -3.73
C GLU A 244 4.59 20.15 -2.41
N TRP A 245 3.95 18.99 -2.45
CA TRP A 245 3.71 18.14 -1.29
C TRP A 245 5.04 17.58 -0.74
N LEU A 246 5.91 17.06 -1.62
CA LEU A 246 7.25 16.58 -1.24
C LEU A 246 8.09 17.71 -0.61
N ALA A 247 8.11 18.88 -1.22
CA ALA A 247 8.81 20.05 -0.68
C ALA A 247 8.20 20.55 0.64
N GLY A 248 6.89 20.35 0.84
CA GLY A 248 6.15 20.72 2.03
C GLY A 248 6.69 20.10 3.31
N MET A 249 7.20 18.88 3.23
CA MET A 249 7.83 18.17 4.35
C MET A 249 9.08 18.90 4.87
N SER A 250 9.88 19.45 3.96
CA SER A 250 11.11 20.19 4.31
C SER A 250 10.83 21.62 4.73
N ASN A 251 9.99 22.35 3.99
CA ASN A 251 9.80 23.79 4.18
C ASN A 251 8.74 24.16 5.22
N GLY A 252 8.03 23.16 5.80
CA GLY A 252 7.01 23.37 6.83
C GLY A 252 5.72 23.99 6.27
N ALA A 253 5.29 23.59 5.08
CA ALA A 253 4.01 23.96 4.51
C ALA A 253 2.83 23.45 5.35
N PHE A 254 3.03 22.39 6.09
CA PHE A 254 2.11 21.81 7.05
C PHE A 254 2.86 21.36 8.31
N ALA A 255 2.15 21.24 9.43
CA ALA A 255 2.74 20.87 10.71
C ALA A 255 2.61 19.38 11.04
N THR A 256 1.62 18.70 10.45
CA THR A 256 1.31 17.29 10.69
C THR A 256 0.97 16.59 9.38
N ILE A 257 1.15 15.27 9.37
CA ILE A 257 0.69 14.41 8.28
C ILE A 257 0.28 13.05 8.86
N PRO A 258 -0.93 12.53 8.52
CA PRO A 258 -1.24 11.13 8.75
C PRO A 258 -0.23 10.26 7.99
N ALA A 259 0.55 9.46 8.72
CA ALA A 259 1.73 8.81 8.18
C ALA A 259 1.65 7.29 8.40
N PRO A 260 1.39 6.50 7.36
CA PRO A 260 1.71 5.09 7.40
C PRO A 260 3.22 4.88 7.50
N ALA A 261 3.64 3.73 8.05
CA ALA A 261 5.04 3.46 8.38
C ALA A 261 5.99 3.68 7.18
N TRP A 262 5.58 3.26 5.98
CA TRP A 262 6.35 3.45 4.75
C TRP A 262 6.61 4.93 4.40
N LEU A 263 5.70 5.83 4.78
CA LEU A 263 5.84 7.28 4.50
C LEU A 263 6.98 7.92 5.27
N LEU A 264 7.39 7.36 6.41
CA LEU A 264 8.51 7.88 7.19
C LEU A 264 9.83 7.90 6.38
N SER A 265 10.06 6.89 5.56
CA SER A 265 11.21 6.86 4.65
C SER A 265 11.14 7.99 3.63
N THR A 266 9.96 8.30 3.10
CA THR A 266 9.75 9.43 2.18
C THR A 266 10.02 10.77 2.88
N ILE A 267 9.49 10.98 4.10
CA ILE A 267 9.75 12.20 4.87
C ILE A 267 11.25 12.41 5.07
N LYS A 268 11.96 11.35 5.47
CA LYS A 268 13.41 11.39 5.70
C LYS A 268 14.19 11.73 4.41
N GLN A 269 13.79 11.18 3.28
CA GLN A 269 14.42 11.46 1.98
C GLN A 269 14.14 12.87 1.46
N GLN A 270 12.93 13.38 1.65
CA GLN A 270 12.52 14.68 1.13
C GLN A 270 12.89 15.85 2.04
N ALA A 271 13.12 15.59 3.31
CA ALA A 271 13.40 16.61 4.32
C ALA A 271 14.68 16.35 5.14
N PRO A 272 15.81 15.96 4.53
CA PRO A 272 17.01 15.49 5.26
C PRO A 272 17.57 16.52 6.25
N ASP A 273 17.39 17.81 5.98
CA ASP A 273 17.87 18.90 6.84
C ASP A 273 16.98 19.16 8.08
N THR A 274 15.92 18.35 8.26
CA THR A 274 14.96 18.48 9.37
C THR A 274 15.09 17.35 10.40
N GLU A 275 16.21 16.66 10.43
CA GLU A 275 16.50 15.63 11.43
C GLU A 275 16.29 16.17 12.86
N GLY A 276 15.56 15.42 13.69
CA GLY A 276 15.20 15.78 15.05
C GLY A 276 14.14 16.89 15.18
N GLN A 277 13.66 17.45 14.06
CA GLN A 277 12.51 18.37 14.06
C GLN A 277 11.17 17.65 13.89
N TRP A 278 11.20 16.41 13.40
CA TRP A 278 10.04 15.54 13.32
C TRP A 278 9.94 14.65 14.56
N ASP A 279 8.72 14.28 14.89
CA ASP A 279 8.40 13.23 15.85
C ASP A 279 7.14 12.50 15.38
N VAL A 280 6.81 11.36 16.00
CA VAL A 280 5.65 10.54 15.65
C VAL A 280 4.80 10.34 16.88
N ALA A 281 3.53 10.72 16.80
CA ALA A 281 2.50 10.53 17.81
C ALA A 281 1.46 9.50 17.35
N THR A 282 0.67 8.96 18.27
CA THR A 282 -0.39 8.02 17.94
C THR A 282 -1.43 8.64 17.01
N LEU A 283 -2.02 7.82 16.14
CA LEU A 283 -3.16 8.22 15.32
C LEU A 283 -4.38 8.55 16.21
N PRO A 284 -5.22 9.54 15.87
CA PRO A 284 -6.52 9.70 16.52
C PRO A 284 -7.33 8.41 16.50
N GLY A 285 -7.76 7.91 17.66
CA GLY A 285 -8.41 6.58 17.78
C GLY A 285 -7.45 5.39 17.78
N VAL A 286 -6.15 5.59 17.65
CA VAL A 286 -5.02 4.63 17.73
C VAL A 286 -4.91 3.72 16.52
N VAL A 287 -5.96 2.98 16.13
CA VAL A 287 -5.90 1.98 15.05
C VAL A 287 -6.05 2.60 13.68
N GLY A 288 -5.35 2.05 12.69
CA GLY A 288 -5.50 2.48 11.29
C GLY A 288 -4.52 1.78 10.36
N ASN A 289 -4.95 1.62 9.13
CA ASN A 289 -4.13 1.12 8.04
C ASN A 289 -4.34 1.97 6.79
N ASP A 290 -3.25 2.38 6.16
CA ASP A 290 -3.28 2.99 4.83
C ASP A 290 -2.18 2.38 3.95
N GLY A 291 -2.62 1.60 2.96
CA GLY A 291 -1.72 0.89 2.06
C GLY A 291 -1.44 -0.56 2.46
N GLY A 292 -0.29 -1.01 1.99
CA GLY A 292 0.11 -2.41 1.94
C GLY A 292 -0.32 -3.07 0.63
N SER A 293 0.35 -4.14 0.27
CA SER A 293 0.15 -4.83 -1.00
C SER A 293 0.06 -6.35 -0.85
N PHE A 294 -0.16 -7.00 -1.96
CA PHE A 294 -0.28 -8.45 -2.10
C PHE A 294 0.47 -8.91 -3.33
N LEU A 295 0.93 -10.16 -3.32
CA LEU A 295 1.51 -10.81 -4.49
C LEU A 295 0.61 -11.95 -4.95
N ALA A 296 0.22 -11.91 -6.22
CA ALA A 296 -0.66 -12.87 -6.87
C ALA A 296 0.03 -13.52 -8.07
N VAL A 297 -0.43 -14.70 -8.44
CA VAL A 297 0.03 -15.43 -9.63
C VAL A 297 -1.09 -15.46 -10.66
N PRO A 298 -1.00 -14.66 -11.75
CA PRO A 298 -1.95 -14.75 -12.86
C PRO A 298 -2.04 -16.14 -13.45
N LYS A 299 -3.26 -16.59 -13.80
CA LYS A 299 -3.52 -17.92 -14.36
C LYS A 299 -2.81 -18.16 -15.69
N ALA A 300 -2.44 -17.09 -16.40
CA ALA A 300 -1.69 -17.14 -17.65
C ALA A 300 -0.23 -17.52 -17.47
N SER A 301 0.33 -17.42 -16.25
CA SER A 301 1.70 -17.83 -15.97
C SER A 301 1.94 -19.30 -16.30
N LYS A 302 3.09 -19.57 -16.90
CA LYS A 302 3.56 -20.93 -17.17
C LYS A 302 4.50 -21.44 -16.08
N HIS A 303 4.82 -20.58 -15.13
CA HIS A 303 5.79 -20.80 -14.05
C HIS A 303 5.15 -20.54 -12.68
N ALA A 304 3.86 -20.96 -12.56
CA ALA A 304 3.05 -20.65 -11.37
C ALA A 304 3.66 -21.21 -10.07
N LYS A 305 4.30 -22.38 -10.14
CA LYS A 305 4.96 -22.98 -8.97
C LYS A 305 6.21 -22.19 -8.56
N GLU A 306 7.05 -21.84 -9.52
CA GLU A 306 8.26 -21.06 -9.27
C GLU A 306 7.92 -19.63 -8.79
N ALA A 307 6.87 -19.04 -9.34
CA ALA A 307 6.34 -17.76 -8.88
C ALA A 307 5.83 -17.84 -7.42
N TYR A 308 5.09 -18.89 -7.09
CA TYR A 308 4.63 -19.13 -5.72
C TYR A 308 5.80 -19.36 -4.75
N ASP A 309 6.82 -20.15 -5.16
CA ASP A 309 7.99 -20.40 -4.34
C ASP A 309 8.77 -19.12 -4.03
N PHE A 310 8.91 -18.24 -5.02
CA PHE A 310 9.51 -16.92 -4.79
C PHE A 310 8.67 -16.05 -3.86
N ILE A 311 7.35 -15.97 -4.09
CA ILE A 311 6.44 -15.20 -3.24
C ILE A 311 6.55 -15.66 -1.77
N THR A 312 6.44 -16.95 -1.52
CA THR A 312 6.48 -17.48 -0.15
C THR A 312 7.85 -17.35 0.51
N TRP A 313 8.93 -17.41 -0.27
CA TRP A 313 10.26 -17.11 0.23
C TRP A 313 10.39 -15.62 0.58
N LEU A 314 9.94 -14.72 -0.30
CA LEU A 314 10.01 -13.26 -0.09
C LEU A 314 9.20 -12.80 1.12
N GLU A 315 8.05 -13.44 1.34
CA GLU A 315 7.12 -13.09 2.42
C GLU A 315 7.33 -13.93 3.69
N ALA A 316 8.39 -14.73 3.75
CA ALA A 316 8.75 -15.40 4.99
C ALA A 316 9.26 -14.39 6.05
N PRO A 317 9.07 -14.66 7.36
CA PRO A 317 9.41 -13.70 8.41
C PRO A 317 10.82 -13.09 8.34
N GLU A 318 11.83 -13.88 7.93
CA GLU A 318 13.21 -13.41 7.78
C GLU A 318 13.31 -12.29 6.72
N GLN A 319 12.64 -12.47 5.57
CA GLN A 319 12.67 -11.51 4.47
C GLN A 319 11.79 -10.28 4.78
N GLN A 320 10.62 -10.47 5.40
CA GLN A 320 9.81 -9.35 5.88
C GLN A 320 10.56 -8.48 6.90
N LEU A 321 11.35 -9.11 7.79
CA LEU A 321 12.21 -8.37 8.71
C LEU A 321 13.28 -7.57 7.96
N ALA A 322 13.93 -8.17 6.96
CA ALA A 322 14.92 -7.49 6.14
C ALA A 322 14.31 -6.30 5.37
N LEU A 323 13.10 -6.44 4.82
CA LEU A 323 12.35 -5.35 4.18
C LEU A 323 12.04 -4.22 5.18
N PHE A 324 11.64 -4.57 6.39
CA PHE A 324 11.36 -3.61 7.43
C PHE A 324 12.61 -2.82 7.86
N GLU A 325 13.74 -3.50 8.00
CA GLU A 325 15.02 -2.86 8.34
C GLU A 325 15.51 -1.92 7.22
N ASP A 326 15.33 -2.30 5.96
CA ASP A 326 15.80 -1.55 4.79
C ASP A 326 14.93 -0.32 4.49
N ASN A 327 13.63 -0.50 4.32
CA ASN A 327 12.74 0.53 3.79
C ASN A 327 11.52 0.87 4.64
N ARG A 328 11.39 0.27 5.84
CA ARG A 328 10.24 0.44 6.76
C ARG A 328 8.94 -0.12 6.22
N THR A 329 8.99 -1.10 5.33
CA THR A 329 7.84 -1.90 4.94
C THR A 329 7.36 -2.71 6.15
N PHE A 330 6.22 -2.32 6.74
CA PHE A 330 5.79 -2.86 8.03
C PHE A 330 5.25 -4.29 7.88
N PRO A 331 5.75 -5.27 8.66
CA PRO A 331 5.43 -6.68 8.45
C PRO A 331 3.94 -6.97 8.57
N SER A 332 3.40 -7.81 7.70
CA SER A 332 2.04 -8.38 7.82
C SER A 332 1.97 -9.60 8.75
N THR A 333 3.14 -10.08 9.22
CA THR A 333 3.33 -11.29 10.02
C THR A 333 3.43 -10.96 11.51
N PRO A 334 2.40 -11.28 12.35
CA PRO A 334 2.35 -10.92 13.78
C PRO A 334 3.47 -11.49 14.64
N SER A 335 4.10 -12.61 14.24
CA SER A 335 5.23 -13.18 14.99
C SER A 335 6.42 -12.22 15.07
N LEU A 336 6.55 -11.30 14.13
CA LEU A 336 7.57 -10.26 14.14
C LEU A 336 7.27 -9.11 15.11
N TYR A 337 6.04 -9.00 15.60
CA TYR A 337 5.68 -7.95 16.57
C TYR A 337 6.22 -8.20 17.97
N GLU A 338 6.84 -9.36 18.20
CA GLU A 338 7.60 -9.69 19.41
C GLU A 338 9.12 -9.67 19.15
N ASP A 339 9.57 -9.48 17.91
CA ASP A 339 10.99 -9.39 17.56
C ASP A 339 11.55 -8.04 18.00
N PRO A 340 12.67 -8.00 18.77
CA PRO A 340 13.29 -6.76 19.22
C PRO A 340 13.63 -5.79 18.06
N ALA A 341 13.95 -6.30 16.86
CA ALA A 341 14.25 -5.46 15.71
C ALA A 341 13.03 -4.65 15.23
N VAL A 342 11.82 -5.15 15.49
CA VAL A 342 10.55 -4.45 15.18
C VAL A 342 10.07 -3.66 16.38
N VAL A 343 9.96 -4.29 17.57
CA VAL A 343 9.39 -3.66 18.78
C VAL A 343 10.22 -2.47 19.24
N ASP A 344 11.56 -2.63 19.30
CA ASP A 344 12.48 -1.62 19.83
C ASP A 344 12.92 -0.61 18.76
N LEU A 345 12.26 -0.62 17.58
CA LEU A 345 12.61 0.31 16.50
C LEU A 345 12.42 1.76 16.94
N THR A 346 13.51 2.51 16.84
CA THR A 346 13.52 3.97 16.94
C THR A 346 14.29 4.58 15.75
N ASP A 347 14.10 5.86 15.47
CA ASP A 347 14.88 6.58 14.47
C ASP A 347 15.19 8.00 14.97
N PRO A 348 16.49 8.40 15.08
CA PRO A 348 16.89 9.74 15.53
C PRO A 348 16.27 10.85 14.68
N PHE A 349 16.00 10.62 13.42
CA PHE A 349 15.31 11.58 12.55
C PHE A 349 13.95 11.99 13.13
N PHE A 350 13.24 11.03 13.73
CA PHE A 350 11.94 11.21 14.39
C PHE A 350 12.08 11.32 15.92
N SER A 351 13.14 11.94 16.41
CA SER A 351 13.36 12.19 17.84
C SER A 351 13.32 10.91 18.69
N ASP A 352 13.85 9.81 18.19
CA ASP A 352 13.85 8.49 18.81
C ASP A 352 12.45 8.02 19.23
N ALA A 353 11.43 8.31 18.40
CA ALA A 353 10.08 7.79 18.60
C ALA A 353 10.10 6.25 18.69
N PRO A 354 9.31 5.63 19.58
CA PRO A 354 9.15 4.17 19.65
C PRO A 354 8.27 3.71 18.48
N LEU A 355 8.83 3.79 17.28
CA LEU A 355 8.10 3.54 16.02
C LEU A 355 7.52 2.12 15.98
N GLY A 356 8.27 1.13 16.48
CA GLY A 356 7.80 -0.25 16.54
C GLY A 356 6.51 -0.36 17.35
N GLU A 357 6.49 0.14 18.57
CA GLU A 357 5.31 0.11 19.45
C GLU A 357 4.11 0.86 18.83
N ILE A 358 4.35 2.08 18.33
CA ILE A 358 3.29 2.92 17.73
C ILE A 358 2.61 2.20 16.55
N TYR A 359 3.37 1.63 15.64
CA TYR A 359 2.82 0.98 14.45
C TYR A 359 2.25 -0.42 14.74
N ILE A 360 2.82 -1.18 15.69
CA ILE A 360 2.22 -2.42 16.18
C ILE A 360 0.83 -2.15 16.76
N ASP A 361 0.71 -1.16 17.64
CA ASP A 361 -0.56 -0.81 18.26
C ASP A 361 -1.59 -0.35 17.23
N SER A 362 -1.15 0.32 16.17
CA SER A 362 -2.01 0.78 15.09
C SER A 362 -2.68 -0.38 14.31
N VAL A 363 -2.00 -1.52 14.12
CA VAL A 363 -2.50 -2.62 13.28
C VAL A 363 -3.00 -3.83 14.06
N LYS A 364 -2.49 -4.05 15.28
CA LYS A 364 -2.75 -5.25 16.07
C LYS A 364 -4.22 -5.44 16.45
N SER A 365 -4.92 -4.33 16.68
CA SER A 365 -6.32 -4.33 17.09
C SER A 365 -7.28 -3.91 15.97
N LEU A 366 -6.78 -3.76 14.76
CA LEU A 366 -7.61 -3.46 13.60
C LEU A 366 -8.35 -4.73 13.16
N ASN A 367 -9.66 -4.60 12.91
CA ASN A 367 -10.46 -5.71 12.40
C ASN A 367 -10.38 -5.83 10.86
N GLY A 368 -9.91 -4.77 10.18
CA GLY A 368 -10.09 -4.60 8.74
C GLY A 368 -11.56 -4.31 8.39
N TYR A 369 -11.81 -4.02 7.15
CA TYR A 369 -13.16 -3.79 6.62
C TYR A 369 -13.35 -4.58 5.33
N PRO A 370 -14.60 -4.94 4.96
CA PRO A 370 -14.89 -5.58 3.69
C PRO A 370 -14.47 -4.71 2.51
N ILE A 371 -13.74 -5.30 1.57
CA ILE A 371 -13.30 -4.64 0.34
C ILE A 371 -13.98 -5.37 -0.82
N GLY A 372 -14.90 -4.69 -1.50
CA GLY A 372 -15.60 -5.23 -2.65
C GLY A 372 -15.05 -4.66 -3.98
N PRO A 373 -15.59 -5.13 -5.12
CA PRO A 373 -15.06 -4.82 -6.45
C PRO A 373 -15.03 -3.32 -6.76
N ASP A 374 -16.00 -2.55 -6.28
CA ASP A 374 -16.10 -1.12 -6.57
C ASP A 374 -15.47 -0.23 -5.48
N SER A 375 -14.81 -0.81 -4.46
CA SER A 375 -14.27 -0.04 -3.32
C SER A 375 -13.36 1.09 -3.77
N ARG A 376 -12.46 0.83 -4.73
CA ARG A 376 -11.53 1.84 -5.25
C ARG A 376 -12.25 2.94 -6.02
N VAL A 377 -13.22 2.58 -6.84
CA VAL A 377 -14.03 3.53 -7.62
C VAL A 377 -14.79 4.48 -6.68
N VAL A 378 -15.46 3.93 -5.67
CA VAL A 378 -16.18 4.73 -4.66
C VAL A 378 -15.22 5.65 -3.92
N GLU A 379 -14.08 5.15 -3.46
CA GLU A 379 -13.06 5.95 -2.76
C GLU A 379 -12.60 7.14 -3.60
N GLN A 380 -12.30 6.91 -4.88
CA GLN A 380 -11.86 7.98 -5.80
C GLN A 380 -12.91 9.09 -5.93
N GLN A 381 -14.21 8.75 -5.94
CA GLN A 381 -15.27 9.77 -6.05
C GLN A 381 -15.37 10.63 -4.79
N PHE A 382 -15.24 10.04 -3.59
CA PHE A 382 -15.22 10.80 -2.34
C PHE A 382 -13.94 11.64 -2.22
N GLU A 383 -12.77 11.10 -2.55
CA GLU A 383 -11.52 11.86 -2.56
C GLU A 383 -11.58 13.05 -3.54
N ALA A 384 -12.13 12.83 -4.73
CA ALA A 384 -12.38 13.92 -5.69
C ALA A 384 -13.36 14.95 -5.13
N GLY A 385 -14.36 14.50 -4.39
CA GLY A 385 -15.30 15.36 -3.68
C GLY A 385 -14.61 16.26 -2.66
N VAL A 386 -13.74 15.70 -1.82
CA VAL A 386 -12.94 16.52 -0.87
C VAL A 386 -12.11 17.56 -1.62
N GLY A 387 -11.46 17.18 -2.72
CA GLY A 387 -10.69 18.12 -3.54
C GLY A 387 -11.53 19.24 -4.13
N ARG A 388 -12.80 18.99 -4.53
CA ARG A 388 -13.71 20.06 -4.99
C ARG A 388 -14.04 21.06 -3.88
N VAL A 389 -14.17 20.58 -2.63
CA VAL A 389 -14.39 21.50 -1.50
C VAL A 389 -13.16 22.36 -1.23
N GLU A 390 -11.95 21.80 -1.31
CA GLU A 390 -10.70 22.56 -1.21
C GLU A 390 -10.61 23.65 -2.31
N GLN A 391 -11.23 23.41 -3.48
CA GLN A 391 -11.34 24.37 -4.57
C GLN A 391 -12.54 25.33 -4.44
N GLY A 392 -13.30 25.25 -3.33
CA GLY A 392 -14.35 26.20 -2.98
C GLY A 392 -15.79 25.76 -3.31
N GLN A 393 -16.03 24.49 -3.67
CA GLN A 393 -17.38 23.96 -3.77
C GLN A 393 -17.99 23.79 -2.37
N ALA A 394 -19.32 23.97 -2.26
CA ALA A 394 -20.01 23.75 -0.99
C ALA A 394 -19.94 22.27 -0.56
N PRO A 395 -19.65 21.95 0.74
CA PRO A 395 -19.49 20.58 1.21
C PRO A 395 -20.64 19.64 0.88
N ASP A 396 -21.90 20.06 1.12
CA ASP A 396 -23.07 19.20 0.84
C ASP A 396 -23.33 19.01 -0.66
N GLU A 397 -23.02 19.99 -1.49
CA GLU A 397 -23.10 19.86 -2.95
C GLU A 397 -22.06 18.85 -3.44
N SER A 398 -20.82 18.97 -2.97
CA SER A 398 -19.74 18.06 -3.35
C SER A 398 -19.96 16.64 -2.84
N TRP A 399 -20.54 16.46 -1.63
CA TRP A 399 -20.95 15.18 -1.11
C TRP A 399 -21.96 14.49 -2.03
N ASN A 400 -23.05 15.18 -2.37
CA ASN A 400 -24.08 14.63 -3.25
C ASN A 400 -23.53 14.28 -4.62
N GLU A 401 -22.64 15.11 -5.17
CA GLU A 401 -21.98 14.84 -6.44
C GLU A 401 -21.07 13.60 -6.37
N ALA A 402 -20.38 13.40 -5.24
CA ALA A 402 -19.55 12.20 -5.03
C ALA A 402 -20.40 10.92 -5.00
N ILE A 403 -21.53 10.94 -4.28
CA ILE A 403 -22.52 9.84 -4.25
C ILE A 403 -23.04 9.55 -5.66
N GLU A 404 -23.51 10.58 -6.38
CA GLU A 404 -24.03 10.40 -7.73
C GLU A 404 -22.97 9.88 -8.71
N ALA A 405 -21.73 10.33 -8.56
CA ALA A 405 -20.62 9.85 -9.40
C ALA A 405 -20.29 8.39 -9.11
N ALA A 406 -20.19 8.01 -7.83
CA ALA A 406 -19.99 6.62 -7.42
C ALA A 406 -21.13 5.74 -7.96
N ALA A 407 -22.39 6.12 -7.80
CA ALA A 407 -23.55 5.37 -8.30
C ALA A 407 -23.56 5.19 -9.81
N ARG A 408 -23.04 6.15 -10.59
CA ARG A 408 -22.93 6.00 -12.05
C ARG A 408 -21.90 4.96 -12.46
N GLU A 409 -20.82 4.82 -11.70
CA GLU A 409 -19.72 3.93 -12.05
C GLU A 409 -19.93 2.51 -11.50
N THR A 410 -20.61 2.35 -10.36
CA THR A 410 -20.90 1.05 -9.75
C THR A 410 -22.14 0.33 -10.32
N ASN A 411 -23.03 1.05 -11.03
CA ASN A 411 -24.22 0.49 -11.67
C ASN A 411 -24.06 0.29 -13.20
N GLY A 412 -22.88 0.48 -13.76
CA GLY A 412 -22.56 0.28 -15.18
C GLY A 412 -22.05 -1.11 -15.44
#